data_78d7709ab3fb880c23120d59bba02f5f
#
_entry.id   78d7709ab3fb880c23120d59bba02f5f
#
_cell.length_a   1.000
_cell.length_b   1.000
_cell.length_c   1.000
_cell.angle_alpha   90.00
_cell.angle_beta   90.00
_cell.angle_gamma   90.00
#
_symmetry.space_group_name_H-M   'P 1'
#
loop_
_entity.id
_entity.type
_entity.pdbx_description
1 polymer ?
#
loop_
_entity_poly.entity_id
_entity_poly.type
_entity_poly.pdbx_seq_one_letter_code
_entity_poly.pdbx_strand_id
1 'polypeptide(L)'
;MARDPLESQGQERMLFDMFTQMSHGKNLDAVMGACVNTLINAIRQNYPKRSDAENKIDELFGRGKTMLLANHYDSVTGLRRTVIPHDQIVRMAYHLEDDAHGPGVHRGG
;
A
#
# COMPACT_ATOMS: atom_id res chain seq x y z
N MET A 1 -5.47 -1.42 -24.02
CA MET A 1 -6.24 -2.60 -23.63
C MET A 1 -6.48 -2.61 -22.13
N ALA A 2 -7.70 -2.78 -21.73
CA ALA A 2 -8.03 -2.80 -20.32
C ALA A 2 -7.60 -4.14 -19.69
N ARG A 3 -7.04 -4.07 -18.51
CA ARG A 3 -6.65 -5.26 -17.78
C ARG A 3 -7.75 -5.68 -16.83
N ASP A 4 -7.78 -6.96 -16.56
CA ASP A 4 -8.67 -7.50 -15.54
C ASP A 4 -8.28 -6.90 -14.19
N PRO A 5 -9.21 -6.24 -13.47
CA PRO A 5 -8.89 -5.67 -12.17
C PRO A 5 -8.36 -6.69 -11.16
N LEU A 6 -8.86 -7.93 -11.21
CA LEU A 6 -8.37 -8.95 -10.29
C LEU A 6 -6.93 -9.35 -10.59
N GLU A 7 -6.58 -9.42 -11.87
CA GLU A 7 -5.22 -9.68 -12.28
C GLU A 7 -4.29 -8.56 -11.81
N SER A 8 -4.72 -7.30 -12.00
CA SER A 8 -3.95 -6.15 -11.58
C SER A 8 -3.70 -6.15 -10.08
N GLN A 9 -4.74 -6.45 -9.28
CA GLN A 9 -4.61 -6.51 -7.83
C GLN A 9 -3.68 -7.64 -7.39
N GLY A 10 -3.77 -8.79 -8.05
CA GLY A 10 -2.89 -9.90 -7.75
C GLY A 10 -1.42 -9.58 -8.02
N GLN A 11 -1.16 -8.92 -9.13
CA GLN A 11 0.19 -8.50 -9.47
C GLN A 11 0.72 -7.44 -8.51
N GLU A 12 -0.12 -6.49 -8.14
CA GLU A 12 0.26 -5.46 -7.18
C GLU A 12 0.67 -6.07 -5.85
N ARG A 13 -0.11 -7.02 -5.35
CA ARG A 13 0.16 -7.70 -4.09
C ARG A 13 1.47 -8.47 -4.15
N MET A 14 1.68 -9.22 -5.23
CA MET A 14 2.91 -9.98 -5.40
C MET A 14 4.12 -9.06 -5.42
N LEU A 15 4.05 -7.96 -6.16
CA LEU A 15 5.15 -7.01 -6.24
C LEU A 15 5.42 -6.35 -4.90
N PHE A 16 4.35 -6.00 -4.17
CA PHE A 16 4.51 -5.42 -2.84
C PHE A 16 5.25 -6.37 -1.91
N ASP A 17 4.87 -7.65 -1.92
CA ASP A 17 5.52 -8.64 -1.08
C ASP A 17 7.00 -8.81 -1.45
N MET A 18 7.29 -8.85 -2.76
CA MET A 18 8.66 -8.96 -3.24
C MET A 18 9.50 -7.75 -2.82
N PHE A 19 8.96 -6.54 -3.00
CA PHE A 19 9.67 -5.32 -2.61
C PHE A 19 9.91 -5.28 -1.11
N THR A 20 8.93 -5.71 -0.33
CA THR A 20 9.08 -5.75 1.13
C THR A 20 10.19 -6.69 1.55
N GLN A 21 10.24 -7.88 0.95
CA GLN A 21 11.30 -8.84 1.24
C GLN A 21 12.67 -8.33 0.83
N MET A 22 12.76 -7.75 -0.38
CA MET A 22 14.02 -7.22 -0.88
C MET A 22 14.53 -6.04 -0.07
N SER A 23 13.63 -5.27 0.51
CA SER A 23 13.99 -4.08 1.30
C SER A 23 14.43 -4.42 2.71
N HIS A 24 14.16 -5.64 3.16
CA HIS A 24 14.44 -6.02 4.54
C HIS A 24 15.92 -5.85 4.86
N GLY A 25 16.21 -5.12 5.93
CA GLY A 25 17.58 -4.88 6.35
C GLY A 25 18.35 -3.86 5.54
N LYS A 26 17.70 -3.22 4.56
CA LYS A 26 18.35 -2.20 3.75
C LYS A 26 18.16 -0.81 4.38
N ASN A 27 18.98 0.12 3.94
CA ASN A 27 18.88 1.51 4.40
C ASN A 27 17.54 2.09 4.00
N LEU A 28 16.85 2.72 4.95
CA LEU A 28 15.50 3.23 4.73
C LEU A 28 15.45 4.29 3.61
N ASP A 29 16.39 5.23 3.61
CA ASP A 29 16.41 6.25 2.58
C ASP A 29 16.63 5.66 1.20
N ALA A 30 17.46 4.63 1.11
CA ALA A 30 17.69 3.94 -0.15
C ALA A 30 16.42 3.23 -0.61
N VAL A 31 15.69 2.61 0.31
CA VAL A 31 14.42 1.93 -0.03
C VAL A 31 13.41 2.94 -0.56
N MET A 32 13.23 4.05 0.17
CA MET A 32 12.26 5.06 -0.25
C MET A 32 12.64 5.70 -1.58
N GLY A 33 13.92 6.01 -1.74
CA GLY A 33 14.40 6.57 -3.01
C GLY A 33 14.21 5.62 -4.18
N ALA A 34 14.49 4.35 -3.98
CA ALA A 34 14.29 3.35 -5.03
C ALA A 34 12.83 3.21 -5.41
N CYS A 35 11.92 3.24 -4.44
CA CYS A 35 10.49 3.17 -4.71
C CYS A 35 10.01 4.37 -5.52
N VAL A 36 10.44 5.56 -5.14
CA VAL A 36 10.06 6.77 -5.86
C VAL A 36 10.62 6.76 -7.28
N ASN A 37 11.88 6.39 -7.44
CA ASN A 37 12.50 6.33 -8.77
C ASN A 37 11.84 5.29 -9.66
N THR A 38 11.43 4.17 -9.10
CA THR A 38 10.71 3.14 -9.84
C THR A 38 9.37 3.67 -10.33
N LEU A 39 8.65 4.38 -9.48
CA LEU A 39 7.39 5.00 -9.85
C LEU A 39 7.57 6.04 -10.95
N ILE A 40 8.56 6.92 -10.80
CA ILE A 40 8.86 7.93 -11.78
C ILE A 40 9.16 7.29 -13.14
N ASN A 41 9.99 6.25 -13.13
CA ASN A 41 10.35 5.56 -14.37
C ASN A 41 9.12 4.93 -15.04
N ALA A 42 8.24 4.32 -14.27
CA ALA A 42 7.03 3.71 -14.80
C ALA A 42 6.11 4.75 -15.43
N ILE A 43 5.95 5.89 -14.78
CA ILE A 43 5.13 6.98 -15.31
C ILE A 43 5.76 7.53 -16.59
N ARG A 44 7.06 7.77 -16.57
CA ARG A 44 7.78 8.30 -17.73
C ARG A 44 7.62 7.41 -18.96
N GLN A 45 7.65 6.11 -18.76
CA GLN A 45 7.55 5.18 -19.88
C GLN A 45 6.14 5.06 -20.44
N ASN A 46 5.12 5.36 -19.65
CA ASN A 46 3.74 5.09 -20.05
C ASN A 46 2.91 6.34 -20.31
N TYR A 47 3.42 7.51 -19.96
CA TYR A 47 2.68 8.78 -20.11
C TYR A 47 3.55 9.78 -20.87
N PRO A 48 3.43 9.82 -22.22
CA PRO A 48 4.29 10.71 -23.00
C PRO A 48 3.95 12.20 -22.84
N LYS A 49 2.73 12.52 -22.42
CA LYS A 49 2.35 13.92 -22.23
C LYS A 49 2.62 14.34 -20.79
N ARG A 50 3.24 15.51 -20.63
CA ARG A 50 3.55 16.03 -19.31
C ARG A 50 2.31 16.16 -18.42
N SER A 51 1.20 16.67 -18.99
CA SER A 51 -0.02 16.86 -18.21
C SER A 51 -0.58 15.55 -17.67
N ASP A 52 -0.52 14.49 -18.47
CA ASP A 52 -1.00 13.18 -18.04
C ASP A 52 -0.09 12.60 -16.97
N ALA A 53 1.22 12.78 -17.10
CA ALA A 53 2.17 12.32 -16.10
C ALA A 53 1.97 13.05 -14.78
N GLU A 54 1.75 14.35 -14.84
CA GLU A 54 1.50 15.18 -13.66
C GLU A 54 0.23 14.73 -12.95
N ASN A 55 -0.84 14.51 -13.71
CA ASN A 55 -2.09 14.02 -13.12
C ASN A 55 -1.92 12.66 -12.47
N LYS A 56 -1.13 11.79 -13.10
CA LYS A 56 -0.92 10.45 -12.56
C LYS A 56 -0.14 10.47 -11.25
N ILE A 57 0.92 11.27 -11.19
CA ILE A 57 1.71 11.34 -9.96
C ILE A 57 0.90 11.98 -8.83
N ASP A 58 0.10 13.01 -9.15
CA ASP A 58 -0.77 13.65 -8.17
C ASP A 58 -1.80 12.67 -7.63
N GLU A 59 -2.40 11.88 -8.51
CA GLU A 59 -3.36 10.86 -8.11
C GLU A 59 -2.74 9.84 -7.17
N LEU A 60 -1.58 9.31 -7.53
CA LEU A 60 -0.93 8.26 -6.75
C LEU A 60 -0.45 8.77 -5.39
N PHE A 61 0.17 9.94 -5.35
CA PHE A 61 0.64 10.49 -4.08
C PHE A 61 -0.52 10.95 -3.22
N GLY A 62 -1.59 11.49 -3.81
CA GLY A 62 -2.78 11.86 -3.07
C GLY A 62 -3.45 10.66 -2.43
N ARG A 63 -3.60 9.58 -3.18
CA ARG A 63 -4.16 8.34 -2.66
C ARG A 63 -3.27 7.76 -1.57
N GLY A 64 -1.96 7.73 -1.81
CA GLY A 64 -1.01 7.22 -0.84
C GLY A 64 -1.05 8.01 0.46
N LYS A 65 -1.10 9.33 0.34
CA LYS A 65 -1.19 10.20 1.52
C LYS A 65 -2.45 9.90 2.32
N THR A 66 -3.58 9.80 1.64
CA THR A 66 -4.85 9.50 2.30
C THR A 66 -4.81 8.16 3.02
N MET A 67 -4.30 7.14 2.34
CA MET A 67 -4.19 5.81 2.93
C MET A 67 -3.25 5.79 4.13
N LEU A 68 -2.12 6.46 4.02
CA LEU A 68 -1.15 6.52 5.11
C LEU A 68 -1.76 7.15 6.35
N LEU A 69 -2.35 8.32 6.18
CA LEU A 69 -2.86 9.08 7.32
C LEU A 69 -4.09 8.43 7.94
N ALA A 70 -4.98 7.88 7.11
CA ALA A 70 -6.19 7.25 7.64
C ALA A 70 -5.89 5.95 8.36
N ASN A 71 -4.94 5.17 7.88
CA ASN A 71 -4.73 3.81 8.37
C ASN A 71 -3.65 3.71 9.45
N HIS A 72 -2.72 4.66 9.49
CA HIS A 72 -1.52 4.50 10.32
C HIS A 72 -1.32 5.61 11.34
N TYR A 73 -2.15 6.63 11.34
CA TYR A 73 -2.01 7.74 12.29
C TYR A 73 -3.36 8.03 12.93
N ASP A 74 -3.30 8.41 14.20
CA ASP A 74 -4.50 8.79 14.95
C ASP A 74 -4.86 10.23 14.59
N SER A 75 -6.11 10.47 14.20
CA SER A 75 -6.54 11.79 13.75
C SER A 75 -6.64 12.81 14.90
N VAL A 76 -6.80 12.33 16.12
CA VAL A 76 -6.95 13.21 17.27
C VAL A 76 -5.59 13.59 17.85
N THR A 77 -4.75 12.59 18.12
CA THR A 77 -3.44 12.83 18.73
C THR A 77 -2.36 13.18 17.71
N GLY A 78 -2.56 12.82 16.45
CA GLY A 78 -1.55 12.98 15.41
C GLY A 78 -0.40 12.00 15.51
N LEU A 79 -0.48 11.06 16.43
CA LEU A 79 0.60 10.10 16.64
C LEU A 79 0.38 8.85 15.81
N ARG A 80 1.49 8.22 15.46
CA ARG A 80 1.45 6.97 14.70
C ARG A 80 0.85 5.86 15.54
N ARG A 81 0.00 5.06 14.91
CA ARG A 81 -0.54 3.87 15.55
C ARG A 81 0.56 2.84 15.71
N THR A 82 0.31 1.82 16.55
CA THR A 82 1.28 0.76 16.80
C THR A 82 1.72 0.13 15.48
N VAL A 83 3.03 -0.04 15.32
CA VAL A 83 3.57 -0.71 14.15
C VAL A 83 3.23 -2.19 14.22
N ILE A 84 2.62 -2.70 13.16
CA ILE A 84 2.20 -4.09 13.10
C ILE A 84 3.02 -4.78 12.00
N PRO A 85 3.69 -5.90 12.31
CA PRO A 85 4.40 -6.67 11.28
C PRO A 85 3.47 -7.10 10.15
N HIS A 86 4.02 -7.22 8.95
CA HIS A 86 3.23 -7.50 7.75
C HIS A 86 2.40 -8.76 7.89
N ASP A 87 2.97 -9.83 8.45
CA ASP A 87 2.24 -11.08 8.62
C ASP A 87 1.05 -10.94 9.56
N GLN A 88 1.16 -10.09 10.56
CA GLN A 88 0.04 -9.82 11.46
C GLN A 88 -1.04 -8.99 10.77
N ILE A 89 -0.65 -8.09 9.88
CA ILE A 89 -1.63 -7.32 9.10
C ILE A 89 -2.47 -8.28 8.27
N VAL A 90 -1.86 -9.25 7.63
CA VAL A 90 -2.57 -10.25 6.84
C VAL A 90 -3.52 -11.06 7.71
N ARG A 91 -3.05 -11.50 8.88
CA ARG A 91 -3.91 -12.24 9.80
C ARG A 91 -5.11 -11.41 10.25
N MET A 92 -4.88 -10.14 10.56
CA MET A 92 -5.96 -9.26 10.98
C MET A 92 -7.01 -9.12 9.89
N ALA A 93 -6.59 -9.04 8.64
CA ALA A 93 -7.52 -8.96 7.53
C ALA A 93 -8.40 -10.20 7.45
N TYR A 94 -7.82 -11.38 7.64
CA TYR A 94 -8.60 -12.62 7.66
C TYR A 94 -9.56 -12.68 8.85
N HIS A 95 -9.12 -12.23 10.01
CA HIS A 95 -9.98 -12.20 11.18
C HIS A 95 -11.16 -11.25 10.99
N LEU A 96 -10.93 -10.12 10.37
CA LEU A 96 -12.01 -9.19 10.08
C LEU A 96 -13.04 -9.81 9.15
N GLU A 97 -12.59 -10.59 8.18
CA GLU A 97 -13.50 -11.30 7.32
C GLU A 97 -14.32 -12.34 8.08
N ASP A 98 -13.67 -13.08 8.97
CA ASP A 98 -14.36 -14.05 9.81
C ASP A 98 -15.39 -13.39 10.70
N ASP A 99 -15.04 -12.25 11.28
CA ASP A 99 -15.98 -11.51 12.13
C ASP A 99 -17.17 -11.01 11.32
N ALA A 100 -16.93 -10.63 10.09
CA ALA A 100 -18.00 -10.17 9.22
C ALA A 100 -18.96 -11.32 8.87
N HIS A 101 -18.47 -12.53 8.81
CA HIS A 101 -19.28 -13.69 8.52
C HIS A 101 -19.82 -14.37 9.76
N GLY A 102 -19.08 -14.30 10.85
CA GLY A 102 -19.41 -14.96 12.08
C GLY A 102 -20.06 -14.03 13.06
N PRO A 103 -21.15 -14.44 13.62
CA PRO A 103 -21.80 -13.61 14.61
C PRO A 103 -21.00 -13.62 15.88
N GLY A 104 -20.57 -12.58 16.26
CA GLY A 104 -20.04 -12.45 17.50
C GLY A 104 -18.99 -13.35 17.90
N VAL A 105 -18.48 -13.82 17.12
CA VAL A 105 -17.51 -14.59 17.49
C VAL A 105 -16.67 -13.86 18.37
N HIS A 106 -16.70 -13.56 18.92
CA HIS A 106 -16.06 -12.90 19.49
C HIS A 106 -15.01 -12.99 19.82
N ARG A 107 -14.45 -12.97 19.69
CA ARG A 107 -13.45 -12.84 19.79
C ARG A 107 -12.97 -12.35 20.71
N GLY A 108 -12.87 -12.36 21.03
CA GLY A 108 -12.52 -11.96 21.85
C GLY A 108 -12.12 -11.54 22.41
N GLY A 109 -12.41 -11.58 22.13
CA GLY A 109 -12.25 -11.21 22.70
C GLY A 109 -11.82 -11.25 22.45
#